data_a66ebc13d9632fee1b09174885b1c6be
#
_entry.id   a66ebc13d9632fee1b09174885b1c6be
#
_cell.length_a   1.000
_cell.length_b   1.000
_cell.length_c   1.000
_cell.angle_alpha   90.00
_cell.angle_beta   90.00
_cell.angle_gamma   90.00
#
_symmetry.space_group_name_H-M   'P 1'
#
loop_
_entity.id
_entity.type
_entity.pdbx_description
1 polymer ?
#
loop_
_entity_poly.entity_id
_entity_poly.type
_entity_poly.pdbx_seq_one_letter_code
_entity_poly.pdbx_strand_id
1 'polypeptide(L)'
;EGADLAYGDVNYLALDDNEKEMLSNVAAMKADGTVSKIIVLINSANTLQLDFLKDNIYNVDACLWIGDVGITGINAVADILAGNVNPSGSLVDTYCYDNYSSPAMANFTPMIYEGYTEELIPEKAKSYMVYQEGIYVGYKYYETRYEDTVMGTGNAGSYVYSDDVAFPFGYGLSYTDFEYSDMTGVYDAATDSYNFNVTVTNTGDTYSGKETVQIYAQSPYTEYDKENSVEKSAVQLCGFGKTDILAPGESQTLTINVDRADIASYDAYGAGTYILDAGDYYFTAATDAHNAVNNILAAKGFTTENGMDAEGNAELTFQWTNDTLDTTTYAVSKSGAEVTNQLSDSDMNLYEGAGDNSVTYLSRNDWEGTFPAESPVFALTDTMIDDLQLVQYDAADYDKVEMPTLGAKNGLTLYDMIGKDYDDADWDTLLDQLTYDEMVTLIGDSFHWTMPIKSIQAPGSRDENGPQGLTASLFGNTDKEKLTATAFTSEDVMAATFNTDIMTEIGKVIGNNCLSAGVAILYGPGNNIHRTPYGGRNFEYYSEDGFL
;
A
#
# COMPACT_ATOMS: atom_id res chain seq x y z
N GLU A 1 15.45 11.55 -7.84
CA GLU A 1 14.40 10.81 -7.14
C GLU A 1 13.19 10.62 -8.08
N GLY A 2 12.25 9.69 -7.74
CA GLY A 2 11.25 9.14 -8.65
C GLY A 2 10.49 10.12 -9.54
N ALA A 3 10.16 11.29 -9.03
CA ALA A 3 9.42 12.29 -9.79
C ALA A 3 10.12 12.78 -11.08
N ASP A 4 11.43 12.64 -11.16
CA ASP A 4 12.20 13.15 -12.30
C ASP A 4 12.22 12.19 -13.50
N LEU A 5 11.84 10.93 -13.30
CA LEU A 5 11.88 9.92 -14.35
C LEU A 5 10.88 10.14 -15.48
N ALA A 6 9.71 10.63 -15.13
CA ALA A 6 8.69 10.90 -16.12
C ALA A 6 9.15 11.92 -17.19
N TYR A 7 10.21 12.64 -16.91
CA TYR A 7 10.78 13.67 -17.77
C TYR A 7 12.14 13.28 -18.39
N GLY A 8 12.64 12.09 -18.08
CA GLY A 8 13.96 11.61 -18.51
C GLY A 8 13.90 10.43 -19.45
N ASP A 9 14.81 10.39 -20.41
CA ASP A 9 15.00 9.25 -21.31
C ASP A 9 15.70 8.04 -20.62
N VAL A 10 15.97 8.12 -19.32
CA VAL A 10 16.74 7.11 -18.57
C VAL A 10 15.89 6.43 -17.51
N ASN A 11 15.69 5.12 -17.66
CA ASN A 11 15.08 4.30 -16.62
C ASN A 11 16.12 3.99 -15.53
N TYR A 12 16.12 4.74 -14.42
CA TYR A 12 17.09 4.57 -13.34
C TYR A 12 16.81 3.35 -12.43
N LEU A 13 15.65 2.71 -12.59
CA LEU A 13 15.35 1.43 -11.94
C LEU A 13 15.71 0.22 -12.80
N ALA A 14 16.27 0.43 -14.00
CA ALA A 14 16.95 -0.60 -14.77
C ALA A 14 18.45 -0.49 -14.56
N LEU A 15 19.18 -1.59 -14.73
CA LEU A 15 20.65 -1.57 -14.65
C LEU A 15 21.24 -0.61 -15.70
N ASP A 16 22.18 0.22 -15.27
CA ASP A 16 22.95 1.07 -16.17
C ASP A 16 24.05 0.29 -16.91
N ASP A 17 24.73 0.97 -17.83
CA ASP A 17 25.79 0.34 -18.63
C ASP A 17 26.99 -0.13 -17.77
N ASN A 18 27.30 0.57 -16.66
CA ASN A 18 28.40 0.18 -15.78
C ASN A 18 28.04 -1.06 -14.95
N GLU A 19 26.80 -1.14 -14.49
CA GLU A 19 26.26 -2.28 -13.75
C GLU A 19 26.20 -3.52 -14.65
N LYS A 20 25.73 -3.35 -15.90
CA LYS A 20 25.76 -4.42 -16.93
C LYS A 20 27.18 -4.87 -17.27
N GLU A 21 28.13 -3.94 -17.38
CA GLU A 21 29.55 -4.29 -17.59
C GLU A 21 30.12 -5.03 -16.38
N MET A 22 29.81 -4.58 -15.16
CA MET A 22 30.23 -5.26 -13.93
C MET A 22 29.72 -6.70 -13.89
N LEU A 23 28.43 -6.92 -14.13
CA LEU A 23 27.83 -8.27 -14.17
C LEU A 23 28.46 -9.13 -15.26
N SER A 24 28.70 -8.56 -16.44
CA SER A 24 29.39 -9.28 -17.56
C SER A 24 30.77 -9.74 -17.15
N ASN A 25 31.54 -8.88 -16.47
CA ASN A 25 32.88 -9.20 -16.00
C ASN A 25 32.86 -10.32 -14.94
N VAL A 26 31.94 -10.24 -13.99
CA VAL A 26 31.77 -11.28 -12.94
C VAL A 26 31.29 -12.60 -13.55
N ALA A 27 30.39 -12.56 -14.54
CA ALA A 27 29.95 -13.73 -15.28
C ALA A 27 31.11 -14.41 -16.01
N ALA A 28 32.03 -13.63 -16.61
CA ALA A 28 33.25 -14.16 -17.24
C ALA A 28 34.19 -14.81 -16.19
N MET A 29 34.33 -14.22 -14.99
CA MET A 29 35.11 -14.81 -13.90
C MET A 29 34.47 -16.11 -13.37
N LYS A 30 33.15 -16.24 -13.40
CA LYS A 30 32.47 -17.50 -13.08
C LYS A 30 32.72 -18.54 -14.17
N ALA A 31 32.68 -18.15 -15.44
CA ALA A 31 32.93 -19.06 -16.57
C ALA A 31 34.36 -19.60 -16.61
N ASP A 32 35.36 -18.83 -16.17
CA ASP A 32 36.76 -19.28 -16.11
C ASP A 32 37.13 -19.95 -14.76
N GLY A 33 36.16 -20.02 -13.80
CA GLY A 33 36.34 -20.69 -12.53
C GLY A 33 37.00 -19.84 -11.43
N THR A 34 37.24 -18.54 -11.68
CA THR A 34 37.79 -17.60 -10.68
C THR A 34 36.82 -17.41 -9.52
N VAL A 35 35.51 -17.35 -9.81
CA VAL A 35 34.42 -17.34 -8.79
C VAL A 35 33.48 -18.52 -9.04
N SER A 36 32.90 -19.08 -8.00
CA SER A 36 32.00 -20.23 -8.09
C SER A 36 30.53 -19.86 -8.15
N LYS A 37 30.14 -18.72 -7.56
CA LYS A 37 28.76 -18.26 -7.44
C LYS A 37 28.66 -16.76 -7.63
N ILE A 38 27.54 -16.31 -8.17
CA ILE A 38 27.17 -14.91 -8.29
C ILE A 38 25.89 -14.70 -7.48
N ILE A 39 25.96 -13.86 -6.45
CA ILE A 39 24.81 -13.47 -5.64
C ILE A 39 24.64 -11.95 -5.81
N VAL A 40 23.48 -11.54 -6.29
CA VAL A 40 23.13 -10.13 -6.45
C VAL A 40 22.41 -9.65 -5.19
N LEU A 41 22.87 -8.54 -4.62
CA LEU A 41 22.20 -7.86 -3.53
C LEU A 41 21.54 -6.60 -4.10
N ILE A 42 20.21 -6.52 -4.01
CA ILE A 42 19.43 -5.36 -4.45
C ILE A 42 19.28 -4.43 -3.25
N ASN A 43 20.04 -3.33 -3.26
CA ASN A 43 19.98 -2.28 -2.24
C ASN A 43 19.18 -1.09 -2.79
N SER A 44 17.91 -1.29 -2.97
CA SER A 44 16.95 -0.29 -3.44
C SER A 44 15.64 -0.46 -2.68
N ALA A 45 15.09 0.62 -2.15
CA ALA A 45 13.75 0.66 -1.59
C ALA A 45 12.68 0.76 -2.69
N ASN A 46 13.05 1.19 -3.90
CA ASN A 46 12.18 1.14 -5.06
C ASN A 46 12.35 -0.21 -5.79
N THR A 47 11.29 -0.71 -6.34
CA THR A 47 11.26 -1.99 -7.06
C THR A 47 12.13 -1.94 -8.31
N LEU A 48 13.33 -2.53 -8.25
CA LEU A 48 14.27 -2.57 -9.37
C LEU A 48 13.73 -3.44 -10.50
N GLN A 49 13.86 -2.97 -11.74
CA GLN A 49 13.53 -3.76 -12.93
C GLN A 49 14.48 -4.96 -13.07
N LEU A 50 13.92 -6.16 -13.27
CA LEU A 50 14.67 -7.41 -13.27
C LEU A 50 14.89 -8.03 -14.66
N ASP A 51 14.85 -7.23 -15.74
CA ASP A 51 15.11 -7.68 -17.11
C ASP A 51 16.42 -8.47 -17.25
N PHE A 52 17.43 -8.13 -16.46
CA PHE A 52 18.72 -8.81 -16.43
C PHE A 52 18.68 -10.26 -15.92
N LEU A 53 17.59 -10.66 -15.26
CA LEU A 53 17.36 -12.05 -14.81
C LEU A 53 16.53 -12.87 -15.80
N LYS A 54 15.77 -12.26 -16.72
CA LYS A 54 14.81 -12.96 -17.59
C LYS A 54 15.43 -14.15 -18.33
N ASP A 55 16.56 -13.93 -19.00
CA ASP A 55 17.32 -14.98 -19.70
C ASP A 55 18.54 -15.44 -18.92
N ASN A 56 18.77 -14.87 -17.75
CA ASN A 56 19.92 -15.10 -16.87
C ASN A 56 21.28 -15.13 -17.61
N ILE A 57 21.47 -14.20 -18.53
CA ILE A 57 22.68 -14.10 -19.37
C ILE A 57 23.96 -13.87 -18.55
N TYR A 58 23.81 -13.33 -17.34
CA TYR A 58 24.91 -13.10 -16.39
C TYR A 58 25.18 -14.30 -15.49
N ASN A 59 24.41 -15.39 -15.64
CA ASN A 59 24.55 -16.62 -14.86
C ASN A 59 24.51 -16.37 -13.34
N VAL A 60 23.57 -15.56 -12.88
CA VAL A 60 23.30 -15.27 -11.47
C VAL A 60 22.75 -16.51 -10.79
N ASP A 61 23.28 -16.87 -9.61
CA ASP A 61 22.84 -18.05 -8.85
C ASP A 61 21.75 -17.70 -7.82
N ALA A 62 21.80 -16.50 -7.26
CA ALA A 62 20.81 -16.03 -6.30
C ALA A 62 20.70 -14.51 -6.32
N CYS A 63 19.56 -14.02 -5.90
CA CYS A 63 19.29 -12.60 -5.70
C CYS A 63 18.68 -12.40 -4.32
N LEU A 64 19.14 -11.41 -3.58
CA LEU A 64 18.60 -11.02 -2.28
C LEU A 64 18.27 -9.54 -2.30
N TRP A 65 17.00 -9.22 -2.14
CA TRP A 65 16.59 -7.86 -1.90
C TRP A 65 16.84 -7.51 -0.43
N ILE A 66 17.52 -6.40 -0.18
CA ILE A 66 17.90 -5.92 1.16
C ILE A 66 17.32 -4.55 1.50
N GLY A 67 16.72 -3.84 0.53
CA GLY A 67 16.17 -2.50 0.71
C GLY A 67 17.15 -1.54 1.39
N ASP A 68 16.65 -0.69 2.27
CA ASP A 68 17.48 0.12 3.18
C ASP A 68 17.64 -0.60 4.51
N VAL A 69 18.86 -1.00 4.81
CA VAL A 69 19.18 -1.88 5.96
C VAL A 69 19.26 -1.15 7.31
N GLY A 70 19.10 0.19 7.34
CA GLY A 70 19.25 0.97 8.56
C GLY A 70 20.68 0.90 9.13
N ILE A 71 20.81 1.20 10.42
CA ILE A 71 22.15 1.38 11.05
C ILE A 71 22.93 0.07 11.25
N THR A 72 22.27 -1.06 11.45
CA THR A 72 22.92 -2.34 11.79
C THR A 72 22.48 -3.52 10.94
N GLY A 73 21.46 -3.38 10.08
CA GLY A 73 20.89 -4.49 9.31
C GLY A 73 21.86 -5.14 8.32
N ILE A 74 22.92 -4.44 7.91
CA ILE A 74 23.98 -5.05 7.08
C ILE A 74 24.63 -6.27 7.76
N ASN A 75 24.63 -6.36 9.10
CA ASN A 75 25.12 -7.53 9.81
C ASN A 75 24.22 -8.75 9.55
N ALA A 76 22.89 -8.56 9.51
CA ALA A 76 21.94 -9.62 9.19
C ALA A 76 22.13 -10.13 7.74
N VAL A 77 22.42 -9.24 6.79
CA VAL A 77 22.78 -9.64 5.41
C VAL A 77 24.01 -10.55 5.39
N ALA A 78 25.05 -10.20 6.16
CA ALA A 78 26.25 -11.03 6.25
C ALA A 78 25.95 -12.42 6.88
N ASP A 79 25.10 -12.46 7.92
CA ASP A 79 24.72 -13.71 8.57
C ASP A 79 23.87 -14.61 7.66
N ILE A 80 22.97 -14.03 6.87
CA ILE A 80 22.20 -14.76 5.84
C ILE A 80 23.17 -15.36 4.80
N LEU A 81 24.06 -14.54 4.22
CA LEU A 81 25.00 -15.01 3.21
C LEU A 81 25.97 -16.09 3.75
N ALA A 82 26.28 -16.04 5.03
CA ALA A 82 27.11 -17.05 5.70
C ALA A 82 26.34 -18.32 6.09
N GLY A 83 25.00 -18.33 5.96
CA GLY A 83 24.14 -19.42 6.40
C GLY A 83 23.97 -19.52 7.93
N ASN A 84 24.31 -18.48 8.68
CA ASN A 84 24.11 -18.41 10.13
C ASN A 84 22.66 -18.13 10.50
N VAL A 85 21.92 -17.47 9.62
CA VAL A 85 20.50 -17.13 9.76
C VAL A 85 19.77 -17.57 8.50
N ASN A 86 18.67 -18.27 8.67
CA ASN A 86 17.77 -18.64 7.59
C ASN A 86 16.82 -17.45 7.32
N PRO A 87 16.78 -16.88 6.10
CA PRO A 87 15.85 -15.80 5.77
C PRO A 87 14.40 -16.27 5.83
N SER A 88 13.51 -15.36 6.18
CA SER A 88 12.06 -15.62 6.21
C SER A 88 11.22 -14.42 5.75
N GLY A 89 11.85 -13.44 5.11
CA GLY A 89 11.16 -12.29 4.53
C GLY A 89 10.44 -12.66 3.25
N SER A 90 9.37 -11.92 2.95
CA SER A 90 8.61 -12.03 1.72
C SER A 90 8.52 -10.67 1.03
N LEU A 91 8.49 -10.64 -0.31
CA LEU A 91 8.39 -9.42 -1.08
C LEU A 91 7.06 -8.71 -0.80
N VAL A 92 7.11 -7.40 -0.73
CA VAL A 92 5.95 -6.54 -0.47
C VAL A 92 5.45 -5.84 -1.74
N ASP A 93 6.13 -6.06 -2.84
CA ASP A 93 5.83 -5.56 -4.18
C ASP A 93 6.01 -6.67 -5.21
N THR A 94 5.28 -6.55 -6.32
CA THR A 94 5.51 -7.36 -7.51
C THR A 94 6.76 -6.87 -8.23
N TYR A 95 7.72 -7.75 -8.47
CA TYR A 95 8.93 -7.45 -9.24
C TYR A 95 8.76 -7.88 -10.69
N CYS A 96 8.96 -6.93 -11.61
CA CYS A 96 8.74 -7.13 -13.04
C CYS A 96 10.04 -7.14 -13.84
N TYR A 97 9.98 -7.76 -15.02
CA TYR A 97 11.03 -7.67 -16.04
C TYR A 97 10.99 -6.32 -16.77
N ASP A 98 9.82 -5.66 -16.81
CA ASP A 98 9.64 -4.30 -17.30
C ASP A 98 8.66 -3.55 -16.38
N ASN A 99 9.17 -2.56 -15.66
CA ASN A 99 8.37 -1.75 -14.75
C ASN A 99 7.30 -0.90 -15.48
N TYR A 100 7.45 -0.69 -16.79
CA TYR A 100 6.45 0.00 -17.61
C TYR A 100 5.25 -0.88 -18.00
N SER A 101 5.27 -2.17 -17.70
CA SER A 101 4.12 -3.06 -17.89
C SER A 101 2.93 -2.74 -16.96
N SER A 102 3.17 -2.01 -15.87
CA SER A 102 2.12 -1.57 -14.94
C SER A 102 1.19 -0.53 -15.60
N PRO A 103 -0.14 -0.70 -15.50
CA PRO A 103 -1.10 0.25 -16.05
C PRO A 103 -0.98 1.64 -15.44
N ALA A 104 -0.53 1.76 -14.20
CA ALA A 104 -0.31 3.05 -13.53
C ALA A 104 0.78 3.91 -14.19
N MET A 105 1.67 3.31 -15.00
CA MET A 105 2.76 4.03 -15.68
C MET A 105 2.26 4.94 -16.80
N ALA A 106 1.11 4.65 -17.41
CA ALA A 106 0.53 5.49 -18.48
C ALA A 106 0.22 6.91 -18.01
N ASN A 107 -0.10 7.09 -16.73
CA ASN A 107 -0.44 8.39 -16.14
C ASN A 107 0.32 8.66 -14.82
N PHE A 108 1.56 8.25 -14.79
CA PHE A 108 2.47 8.58 -13.70
C PHE A 108 2.86 10.08 -13.69
N THR A 109 2.89 10.72 -14.87
CA THR A 109 3.24 12.13 -15.04
C THR A 109 2.01 13.04 -14.91
N PRO A 110 2.07 14.16 -14.17
CA PRO A 110 0.99 15.14 -14.16
C PRO A 110 0.80 15.77 -15.54
N MET A 111 -0.46 15.91 -15.94
CA MET A 111 -0.88 16.57 -17.18
C MET A 111 -1.28 18.03 -16.90
N ILE A 112 -1.21 18.88 -17.90
CA ILE A 112 -1.68 20.27 -17.82
C ILE A 112 -3.03 20.36 -18.54
N TYR A 113 -4.01 21.03 -17.92
CA TYR A 113 -5.32 21.24 -18.53
C TYR A 113 -5.20 21.96 -19.88
N GLU A 114 -5.88 21.43 -20.91
CA GLU A 114 -5.98 22.12 -22.19
C GLU A 114 -6.74 23.44 -22.02
N GLY A 115 -6.20 24.51 -22.63
CA GLY A 115 -6.75 25.85 -22.48
C GLY A 115 -6.32 26.58 -21.21
N TYR A 116 -5.43 26.01 -20.40
CA TYR A 116 -4.89 26.68 -19.21
C TYR A 116 -4.24 28.02 -19.53
N THR A 117 -4.61 29.03 -18.75
CA THR A 117 -3.89 30.31 -18.61
C THR A 117 -3.94 30.78 -17.16
N GLU A 118 -2.94 31.55 -16.72
CA GLU A 118 -2.91 32.10 -15.34
C GLU A 118 -4.06 33.08 -15.06
N GLU A 119 -4.75 33.56 -16.11
CA GLU A 119 -5.92 34.43 -16.01
C GLU A 119 -7.19 33.63 -15.64
N LEU A 120 -7.24 32.32 -15.97
CA LEU A 120 -8.38 31.45 -15.71
C LEU A 120 -8.27 30.79 -14.36
N ILE A 121 -7.15 30.13 -14.07
CA ILE A 121 -6.90 29.44 -12.80
C ILE A 121 -5.46 29.66 -12.33
N PRO A 122 -5.19 29.55 -11.01
CA PRO A 122 -3.82 29.73 -10.48
C PRO A 122 -2.83 28.72 -11.05
N GLU A 123 -1.56 29.12 -11.19
CA GLU A 123 -0.49 28.23 -11.65
C GLU A 123 -0.41 26.92 -10.84
N LYS A 124 -0.69 26.96 -9.55
CA LYS A 124 -0.67 25.79 -8.66
C LYS A 124 -1.76 24.77 -8.97
N ALA A 125 -2.83 25.20 -9.65
CA ALA A 125 -3.96 24.35 -10.03
C ALA A 125 -3.90 23.90 -11.50
N LYS A 126 -2.84 24.22 -12.24
CA LYS A 126 -2.75 24.01 -13.68
C LYS A 126 -2.66 22.55 -14.12
N SER A 127 -2.30 21.65 -13.19
CA SER A 127 -2.03 20.24 -13.50
C SER A 127 -2.92 19.29 -12.71
N TYR A 128 -3.13 18.13 -13.31
CA TYR A 128 -3.91 17.03 -12.75
C TYR A 128 -3.18 15.71 -12.97
N MET A 129 -3.62 14.67 -12.26
CA MET A 129 -3.20 13.29 -12.43
C MET A 129 -4.44 12.40 -12.41
N VAL A 130 -4.45 11.35 -13.22
CA VAL A 130 -5.57 10.41 -13.30
C VAL A 130 -5.10 9.04 -12.84
N TYR A 131 -5.93 8.35 -12.06
CA TYR A 131 -5.68 6.97 -11.61
C TYR A 131 -6.55 6.02 -12.43
N GLN A 132 -6.26 5.92 -13.76
CA GLN A 132 -7.05 5.08 -14.68
C GLN A 132 -7.00 3.60 -14.33
N GLU A 133 -5.93 3.17 -13.66
CA GLU A 133 -5.77 1.80 -13.22
C GLU A 133 -6.77 1.38 -12.12
N GLY A 134 -7.40 2.35 -11.43
CA GLY A 134 -8.32 2.07 -10.33
C GLY A 134 -7.69 1.19 -9.26
N ILE A 135 -8.29 0.05 -8.95
CA ILE A 135 -7.78 -0.91 -7.97
C ILE A 135 -6.61 -1.77 -8.47
N TYR A 136 -6.32 -1.72 -9.78
CA TYR A 136 -5.35 -2.63 -10.43
C TYR A 136 -3.91 -2.11 -10.30
N VAL A 137 -3.44 -2.03 -9.06
CA VAL A 137 -2.05 -1.71 -8.68
C VAL A 137 -1.32 -2.98 -8.29
N GLY A 138 -0.08 -3.15 -8.74
CA GLY A 138 0.77 -4.27 -8.37
C GLY A 138 0.14 -5.63 -8.71
N TYR A 139 0.22 -6.58 -7.79
CA TYR A 139 -0.29 -7.93 -7.98
C TYR A 139 -1.79 -7.97 -8.34
N LYS A 140 -2.59 -7.00 -7.88
CA LYS A 140 -4.02 -6.95 -8.22
C LYS A 140 -4.26 -6.82 -9.71
N TYR A 141 -3.34 -6.18 -10.44
CA TYR A 141 -3.37 -6.16 -11.91
C TYR A 141 -2.88 -7.49 -12.50
N TYR A 142 -1.65 -7.88 -12.19
CA TYR A 142 -0.99 -9.00 -12.86
C TYR A 142 -1.73 -10.33 -12.63
N GLU A 143 -2.14 -10.60 -11.40
CA GLU A 143 -2.84 -11.82 -11.02
C GLU A 143 -4.27 -11.87 -11.59
N THR A 144 -4.96 -10.72 -11.65
CA THR A 144 -6.33 -10.69 -12.19
C THR A 144 -6.33 -10.92 -13.69
N ARG A 145 -5.41 -10.29 -14.41
CA ARG A 145 -5.29 -10.49 -15.85
C ARG A 145 -4.86 -11.92 -16.20
N TYR A 146 -4.01 -12.52 -15.37
CA TYR A 146 -3.65 -13.93 -15.49
C TYR A 146 -4.87 -14.84 -15.30
N GLU A 147 -5.65 -14.67 -14.23
CA GLU A 147 -6.87 -15.44 -13.98
C GLU A 147 -7.83 -15.35 -15.16
N ASP A 148 -8.11 -14.12 -15.63
CA ASP A 148 -9.04 -13.90 -16.75
C ASP A 148 -8.51 -14.51 -18.06
N THR A 149 -7.19 -14.56 -18.25
CA THR A 149 -6.58 -15.25 -19.41
C THR A 149 -6.80 -16.76 -19.33
N VAL A 150 -6.56 -17.37 -18.16
CA VAL A 150 -6.80 -18.81 -17.93
C VAL A 150 -8.27 -19.15 -18.12
N MET A 151 -9.17 -18.31 -17.61
CA MET A 151 -10.61 -18.51 -17.71
C MET A 151 -11.19 -18.17 -19.09
N GLY A 152 -10.44 -17.46 -19.94
CA GLY A 152 -10.89 -17.00 -21.25
C GLY A 152 -11.97 -15.92 -21.15
N THR A 153 -11.89 -15.04 -20.16
CA THR A 153 -12.84 -13.95 -19.87
C THR A 153 -12.21 -12.57 -20.04
N GLY A 154 -13.02 -11.53 -20.00
CA GLY A 154 -12.55 -10.15 -19.87
C GLY A 154 -11.74 -9.61 -21.05
N ASN A 155 -11.80 -10.19 -22.24
CA ASN A 155 -10.95 -9.77 -23.38
C ASN A 155 -9.48 -9.61 -22.97
N ALA A 156 -8.95 -10.57 -22.17
CA ALA A 156 -7.62 -10.51 -21.60
C ALA A 156 -6.48 -10.58 -22.64
N GLY A 157 -6.82 -10.96 -23.88
CA GLY A 157 -5.89 -11.03 -25.00
C GLY A 157 -4.93 -12.22 -24.90
N SER A 158 -3.69 -12.01 -25.32
CA SER A 158 -2.63 -13.02 -25.29
C SER A 158 -1.65 -12.78 -24.13
N TYR A 159 -2.15 -12.32 -22.99
CA TYR A 159 -1.33 -12.03 -21.83
C TYR A 159 -0.59 -13.27 -21.33
N VAL A 160 0.69 -13.14 -21.05
CA VAL A 160 1.55 -14.19 -20.48
C VAL A 160 2.19 -13.66 -19.22
N TYR A 161 1.75 -14.16 -18.07
CA TYR A 161 2.20 -13.71 -16.75
C TYR A 161 3.72 -13.72 -16.59
N SER A 162 4.37 -14.81 -16.98
CA SER A 162 5.83 -14.99 -16.89
C SER A 162 6.64 -14.11 -17.85
N ASP A 163 6.00 -13.37 -18.75
CA ASP A 163 6.68 -12.37 -19.57
C ASP A 163 6.85 -11.04 -18.86
N ASP A 164 5.94 -10.70 -17.94
CA ASP A 164 5.94 -9.45 -17.20
C ASP A 164 6.51 -9.60 -15.78
N VAL A 165 6.08 -10.64 -15.04
CA VAL A 165 6.40 -10.81 -13.62
C VAL A 165 7.59 -11.73 -13.42
N ALA A 166 8.61 -11.22 -12.73
CA ALA A 166 9.78 -11.98 -12.31
C ALA A 166 9.55 -12.69 -10.97
N PHE A 167 8.98 -11.98 -9.99
CA PHE A 167 8.62 -12.51 -8.68
C PHE A 167 7.32 -11.86 -8.21
N PRO A 168 6.33 -12.66 -7.77
CA PRO A 168 5.05 -12.14 -7.32
C PRO A 168 5.15 -11.44 -5.96
N PHE A 169 4.14 -10.64 -5.63
CA PHE A 169 3.90 -10.16 -4.28
C PHE A 169 3.80 -11.33 -3.28
N GLY A 170 4.43 -11.19 -2.13
CA GLY A 170 4.45 -12.22 -1.09
C GLY A 170 5.53 -13.29 -1.26
N TYR A 171 6.22 -13.33 -2.42
CA TYR A 171 7.25 -14.34 -2.70
C TYR A 171 8.44 -14.23 -1.75
N GLY A 172 8.92 -15.38 -1.29
CA GLY A 172 10.13 -15.48 -0.47
C GLY A 172 10.74 -16.87 -0.55
N LEU A 173 12.04 -16.97 -0.29
CA LEU A 173 12.76 -18.24 -0.21
C LEU A 173 13.38 -18.43 1.18
N SER A 174 13.48 -19.69 1.57
CA SER A 174 14.12 -20.14 2.80
C SER A 174 15.23 -21.14 2.47
N TYR A 175 16.12 -21.43 3.42
CA TYR A 175 17.09 -22.53 3.31
C TYR A 175 16.48 -23.89 3.68
N THR A 176 15.18 -23.93 3.94
CA THR A 176 14.38 -25.14 4.18
C THR A 176 13.06 -25.04 3.43
N ASP A 177 12.37 -26.15 3.28
CA ASP A 177 11.07 -26.20 2.60
C ASP A 177 9.95 -26.31 3.63
N PHE A 178 8.78 -25.72 3.32
CA PHE A 178 7.58 -25.79 4.13
C PHE A 178 6.40 -26.35 3.33
N GLU A 179 5.55 -27.10 3.99
CA GLU A 179 4.30 -27.61 3.44
C GLU A 179 3.12 -27.09 4.26
N TYR A 180 2.07 -26.62 3.58
CA TYR A 180 0.81 -26.20 4.18
C TYR A 180 -0.21 -27.32 4.07
N SER A 181 -0.98 -27.54 5.14
CA SER A 181 -2.05 -28.53 5.20
C SER A 181 -3.19 -28.11 6.12
N ASP A 182 -4.26 -28.90 6.13
CA ASP A 182 -5.38 -28.82 7.06
C ASP A 182 -6.04 -27.43 7.14
N MET A 183 -6.14 -26.73 6.00
CA MET A 183 -6.83 -25.45 5.97
C MET A 183 -8.31 -25.62 6.32
N THR A 184 -8.76 -24.88 7.32
CA THR A 184 -10.18 -24.82 7.72
C THR A 184 -10.59 -23.38 7.99
N GLY A 185 -11.85 -23.03 7.71
CA GLY A 185 -12.42 -21.72 7.99
C GLY A 185 -13.67 -21.83 8.86
N VAL A 186 -13.78 -20.95 9.86
CA VAL A 186 -14.97 -20.84 10.72
C VAL A 186 -15.40 -19.40 10.86
N TYR A 187 -16.64 -19.11 10.48
CA TYR A 187 -17.22 -17.78 10.68
C TYR A 187 -17.64 -17.57 12.13
N ASP A 188 -17.25 -16.43 12.70
CA ASP A 188 -17.69 -15.96 14.01
C ASP A 188 -18.64 -14.76 13.85
N ALA A 189 -19.91 -15.01 14.09
CA ALA A 189 -20.95 -13.99 13.98
C ALA A 189 -20.88 -12.91 15.08
N ALA A 190 -20.12 -13.13 16.16
CA ALA A 190 -19.97 -12.12 17.22
C ALA A 190 -18.99 -11.02 16.85
N THR A 191 -18.01 -11.35 16.03
CA THR A 191 -16.97 -10.43 15.55
C THR A 191 -17.11 -10.07 14.07
N ASP A 192 -18.04 -10.71 13.35
CA ASP A 192 -18.24 -10.60 11.90
C ASP A 192 -16.93 -10.93 11.13
N SER A 193 -16.26 -12.01 11.52
CA SER A 193 -14.97 -12.39 10.95
C SER A 193 -14.88 -13.91 10.70
N TYR A 194 -13.92 -14.29 9.88
CA TYR A 194 -13.52 -15.69 9.69
C TYR A 194 -12.23 -15.97 10.46
N ASN A 195 -12.14 -17.14 11.07
CA ASN A 195 -10.91 -17.68 11.63
C ASN A 195 -10.45 -18.85 10.77
N PHE A 196 -9.30 -18.67 10.09
CA PHE A 196 -8.67 -19.71 9.28
C PHE A 196 -7.57 -20.38 10.07
N ASN A 197 -7.60 -21.71 10.12
CA ASN A 197 -6.49 -22.50 10.65
C ASN A 197 -5.72 -23.10 9.49
N VAL A 198 -4.39 -23.02 9.56
CA VAL A 198 -3.47 -23.60 8.57
C VAL A 198 -2.32 -24.24 9.32
N THR A 199 -2.01 -25.49 9.02
CA THR A 199 -0.85 -26.20 9.58
C THR A 199 0.33 -26.05 8.64
N VAL A 200 1.46 -25.55 9.17
CA VAL A 200 2.74 -25.42 8.48
C VAL A 200 3.71 -26.43 9.03
N THR A 201 4.33 -27.20 8.17
CA THR A 201 5.35 -28.19 8.52
C THR A 201 6.66 -27.86 7.83
N ASN A 202 7.77 -27.77 8.57
CA ASN A 202 9.10 -27.73 7.98
C ASN A 202 9.45 -29.13 7.45
N THR A 203 9.45 -29.29 6.13
CA THR A 203 9.69 -30.57 5.44
C THR A 203 11.16 -30.78 5.07
N GLY A 204 12.01 -29.78 5.28
CA GLY A 204 13.45 -29.92 5.08
C GLY A 204 14.10 -30.81 6.13
N ASP A 205 15.36 -31.13 5.93
CA ASP A 205 16.11 -32.06 6.78
C ASP A 205 17.30 -31.42 7.52
N THR A 206 17.60 -30.14 7.26
CA THR A 206 18.86 -29.53 7.70
C THR A 206 18.62 -28.25 8.51
N TYR A 207 17.79 -27.33 8.03
CA TYR A 207 17.66 -26.00 8.59
C TYR A 207 16.33 -25.81 9.33
N SER A 208 16.41 -25.13 10.47
CA SER A 208 15.22 -24.55 11.11
C SER A 208 14.87 -23.25 10.41
N GLY A 209 13.58 -22.91 10.33
CA GLY A 209 13.13 -21.68 9.69
C GLY A 209 11.78 -21.21 10.17
N LYS A 210 11.41 -20.01 9.75
CA LYS A 210 10.07 -19.42 9.92
C LYS A 210 9.39 -19.32 8.57
N GLU A 211 8.07 -19.43 8.57
CA GLU A 211 7.26 -19.31 7.38
C GLU A 211 6.16 -18.27 7.56
N THR A 212 5.78 -17.59 6.47
CA THR A 212 4.66 -16.65 6.42
C THR A 212 3.49 -17.29 5.70
N VAL A 213 2.39 -17.54 6.42
CA VAL A 213 1.12 -17.91 5.80
C VAL A 213 0.37 -16.64 5.44
N GLN A 214 0.00 -16.50 4.17
CA GLN A 214 -0.78 -15.39 3.65
C GLN A 214 -2.17 -15.90 3.28
N ILE A 215 -3.23 -15.23 3.74
CA ILE A 215 -4.62 -15.53 3.38
C ILE A 215 -5.07 -14.52 2.35
N TYR A 216 -5.48 -15.03 1.20
CA TYR A 216 -6.04 -14.23 0.11
C TYR A 216 -7.51 -14.54 -0.07
N ALA A 217 -8.30 -13.51 -0.33
CA ALA A 217 -9.70 -13.63 -0.67
C ALA A 217 -9.93 -13.32 -2.15
N GLN A 218 -10.91 -14.00 -2.73
CA GLN A 218 -11.52 -13.68 -4.01
C GLN A 218 -13.01 -13.45 -3.82
N SER A 219 -13.50 -12.27 -4.18
CA SER A 219 -14.93 -11.96 -4.26
C SER A 219 -15.47 -12.33 -5.63
N PRO A 220 -16.76 -12.72 -5.76
CA PRO A 220 -17.37 -12.98 -7.06
C PRO A 220 -17.41 -11.70 -7.90
N TYR A 221 -17.14 -11.82 -9.20
CA TYR A 221 -17.30 -10.73 -10.19
C TYR A 221 -18.53 -11.00 -11.02
N THR A 222 -19.59 -10.26 -10.77
CA THR A 222 -20.96 -10.53 -11.21
C THR A 222 -21.40 -9.64 -12.37
N GLU A 223 -22.58 -9.89 -12.94
CA GLU A 223 -23.16 -8.98 -13.93
C GLU A 223 -23.55 -7.63 -13.28
N TYR A 224 -23.92 -7.63 -11.99
CA TYR A 224 -24.16 -6.38 -11.25
C TYR A 224 -22.89 -5.51 -11.21
N ASP A 225 -21.74 -6.12 -10.96
CA ASP A 225 -20.45 -5.41 -10.91
C ASP A 225 -20.13 -4.77 -12.27
N LYS A 226 -20.30 -5.52 -13.35
CA LYS A 226 -20.06 -5.03 -14.73
C LYS A 226 -20.98 -3.87 -15.10
N GLU A 227 -22.27 -3.94 -14.70
CA GLU A 227 -23.25 -2.90 -14.95
C GLU A 227 -23.00 -1.63 -14.13
N ASN A 228 -22.41 -1.74 -12.95
CA ASN A 228 -22.14 -0.64 -12.02
C ASN A 228 -20.66 -0.27 -11.90
N SER A 229 -19.80 -0.82 -12.75
CA SER A 229 -18.34 -0.56 -12.75
C SER A 229 -17.69 -0.84 -11.39
N VAL A 230 -18.11 -1.89 -10.69
CA VAL A 230 -17.49 -2.35 -9.45
C VAL A 230 -16.36 -3.31 -9.80
N GLU A 231 -15.13 -2.85 -9.74
CA GLU A 231 -13.97 -3.67 -10.08
C GLU A 231 -13.52 -4.54 -8.90
N LYS A 232 -13.01 -5.75 -9.19
CA LYS A 232 -12.56 -6.74 -8.21
C LYS A 232 -11.33 -7.47 -8.71
N SER A 233 -10.32 -7.57 -7.86
CA SER A 233 -9.13 -8.36 -8.18
C SER A 233 -9.40 -9.86 -8.06
N ALA A 234 -8.61 -10.66 -8.77
CA ALA A 234 -8.64 -12.13 -8.65
C ALA A 234 -8.32 -12.59 -7.22
N VAL A 235 -7.38 -11.89 -6.58
CA VAL A 235 -7.02 -12.11 -5.18
C VAL A 235 -6.70 -10.79 -4.50
N GLN A 236 -6.97 -10.71 -3.20
CA GLN A 236 -6.51 -9.64 -2.33
C GLN A 236 -6.06 -10.22 -1.00
N LEU A 237 -4.93 -9.76 -0.49
CA LEU A 237 -4.46 -10.13 0.85
C LEU A 237 -5.48 -9.64 1.88
N CYS A 238 -5.89 -10.52 2.79
CA CYS A 238 -6.85 -10.20 3.84
C CYS A 238 -6.47 -10.77 5.21
N GLY A 239 -5.33 -11.45 5.30
CA GLY A 239 -4.80 -11.94 6.56
C GLY A 239 -3.41 -12.55 6.39
N PHE A 240 -2.61 -12.53 7.43
CA PHE A 240 -1.32 -13.23 7.44
C PHE A 240 -0.92 -13.63 8.85
N GLY A 241 -0.02 -14.60 8.93
CA GLY A 241 0.57 -15.02 10.19
C GLY A 241 1.97 -15.60 9.99
N LYS A 242 2.84 -15.40 10.98
CA LYS A 242 4.22 -15.90 10.96
C LYS A 242 4.38 -17.04 11.97
N THR A 243 5.01 -18.14 11.55
CA THR A 243 5.31 -19.24 12.48
C THR A 243 6.41 -18.85 13.48
N ASP A 244 6.52 -19.60 14.56
CA ASP A 244 7.76 -19.70 15.31
C ASP A 244 8.86 -20.34 14.45
N ILE A 245 10.07 -20.44 15.00
CA ILE A 245 11.15 -21.17 14.32
C ILE A 245 10.82 -22.67 14.41
N LEU A 246 10.54 -23.30 13.28
CA LEU A 246 10.25 -24.72 13.16
C LEU A 246 11.53 -25.50 12.85
N ALA A 247 11.87 -26.48 13.67
CA ALA A 247 12.93 -27.43 13.36
C ALA A 247 12.51 -28.38 12.23
N PRO A 248 13.44 -29.07 11.56
CA PRO A 248 13.12 -30.11 10.59
C PRO A 248 12.10 -31.12 11.10
N GLY A 249 10.99 -31.29 10.38
CA GLY A 249 9.87 -32.16 10.75
C GLY A 249 8.92 -31.58 11.79
N GLU A 250 9.14 -30.38 12.32
CA GLU A 250 8.24 -29.73 13.25
C GLU A 250 7.09 -29.02 12.52
N SER A 251 5.92 -29.01 13.14
CA SER A 251 4.71 -28.38 12.60
C SER A 251 4.11 -27.39 13.60
N GLN A 252 3.46 -26.35 13.09
CA GLN A 252 2.67 -25.39 13.85
C GLN A 252 1.38 -25.09 13.12
N THR A 253 0.26 -25.05 13.84
CA THR A 253 -1.00 -24.56 13.29
C THR A 253 -1.15 -23.09 13.67
N LEU A 254 -1.31 -22.23 12.67
CA LEU A 254 -1.64 -20.82 12.82
C LEU A 254 -3.15 -20.63 12.73
N THR A 255 -3.69 -19.72 13.54
CA THR A 255 -5.06 -19.22 13.41
C THR A 255 -4.98 -17.76 12.95
N ILE A 256 -5.51 -17.48 11.76
CA ILE A 256 -5.50 -16.17 11.14
C ILE A 256 -6.93 -15.66 11.08
N ASN A 257 -7.16 -14.48 11.65
CA ASN A 257 -8.47 -13.82 11.63
C ASN A 257 -8.57 -12.91 10.40
N VAL A 258 -9.73 -12.91 9.74
CA VAL A 258 -10.07 -12.07 8.58
C VAL A 258 -11.41 -11.42 8.85
N ASP A 259 -11.44 -10.10 8.95
CA ASP A 259 -12.69 -9.34 9.05
C ASP A 259 -13.48 -9.46 7.74
N ARG A 260 -14.78 -9.76 7.81
CA ARG A 260 -15.62 -9.87 6.61
C ARG A 260 -15.78 -8.53 5.89
N ALA A 261 -15.59 -7.42 6.58
CA ALA A 261 -15.56 -6.10 5.99
C ALA A 261 -14.42 -5.93 4.96
N ASP A 262 -13.28 -6.62 5.15
CA ASP A 262 -12.10 -6.49 4.29
C ASP A 262 -12.30 -7.10 2.90
N ILE A 263 -13.34 -7.92 2.72
CA ILE A 263 -13.71 -8.50 1.43
C ILE A 263 -14.90 -7.81 0.76
N ALA A 264 -15.45 -6.75 1.37
CA ALA A 264 -16.49 -5.94 0.75
C ALA A 264 -15.90 -5.01 -0.31
N SER A 265 -16.67 -4.77 -1.38
CA SER A 265 -16.29 -3.88 -2.48
C SER A 265 -17.09 -2.59 -2.43
N TYR A 266 -16.46 -1.44 -2.71
CA TYR A 266 -17.17 -0.17 -2.78
C TYR A 266 -17.86 0.00 -4.13
N ASP A 267 -19.16 0.22 -4.11
CA ASP A 267 -19.99 0.48 -5.30
C ASP A 267 -20.27 1.98 -5.42
N ALA A 268 -19.47 2.66 -6.23
CA ALA A 268 -19.53 4.12 -6.38
C ALA A 268 -20.69 4.59 -7.24
N TYR A 269 -21.14 3.77 -8.20
CA TYR A 269 -22.12 4.17 -9.22
C TYR A 269 -23.53 3.60 -8.99
N GLY A 270 -23.65 2.49 -8.24
CA GLY A 270 -24.92 1.83 -7.94
C GLY A 270 -25.42 2.14 -6.53
N ALA A 271 -24.98 1.38 -5.53
CA ALA A 271 -25.45 1.49 -4.16
C ALA A 271 -24.88 2.67 -3.36
N GLY A 272 -23.75 3.26 -3.78
CA GLY A 272 -23.06 4.35 -3.07
C GLY A 272 -22.45 3.94 -1.73
N THR A 273 -22.17 2.64 -1.53
CA THR A 273 -21.66 2.08 -0.28
C THR A 273 -20.86 0.81 -0.53
N TYR A 274 -20.30 0.21 0.54
CA TYR A 274 -19.70 -1.12 0.46
C TYR A 274 -20.76 -2.20 0.35
N ILE A 275 -20.52 -3.16 -0.57
CA ILE A 275 -21.41 -4.27 -0.88
C ILE A 275 -20.73 -5.63 -0.71
N LEU A 276 -21.54 -6.66 -0.45
CA LEU A 276 -21.17 -8.05 -0.64
C LEU A 276 -22.08 -8.67 -1.71
N ASP A 277 -21.48 -9.11 -2.79
CA ASP A 277 -22.24 -9.68 -3.91
C ASP A 277 -22.82 -11.05 -3.60
N ALA A 278 -23.86 -11.41 -4.34
CA ALA A 278 -24.31 -12.77 -4.36
C ALA A 278 -23.34 -13.63 -5.19
N GLY A 279 -22.89 -14.74 -4.63
CA GLY A 279 -21.99 -15.66 -5.30
C GLY A 279 -21.00 -16.33 -4.37
N ASP A 280 -20.04 -17.00 -4.96
CA ASP A 280 -19.02 -17.76 -4.25
C ASP A 280 -17.80 -16.91 -3.98
N TYR A 281 -17.45 -16.82 -2.71
CA TYR A 281 -16.21 -16.24 -2.20
C TYR A 281 -15.23 -17.36 -1.92
N TYR A 282 -13.98 -17.18 -2.30
CA TYR A 282 -12.91 -18.12 -2.03
C TYR A 282 -11.87 -17.47 -1.12
N PHE A 283 -11.39 -18.22 -0.15
CA PHE A 283 -10.25 -17.86 0.69
C PHE A 283 -9.19 -18.94 0.56
N THR A 284 -7.96 -18.55 0.34
CA THR A 284 -6.87 -19.52 0.20
C THR A 284 -5.66 -19.13 1.03
N ALA A 285 -5.01 -20.16 1.61
CA ALA A 285 -3.70 -20.00 2.21
C ALA A 285 -2.62 -20.23 1.15
N ALA A 286 -1.70 -19.31 1.02
CA ALA A 286 -0.66 -19.36 0.00
C ALA A 286 0.66 -18.74 0.49
N THR A 287 1.75 -19.02 -0.22
CA THR A 287 3.06 -18.44 0.01
C THR A 287 3.24 -17.07 -0.64
N ASP A 288 2.43 -16.79 -1.67
CA ASP A 288 2.45 -15.57 -2.47
C ASP A 288 1.13 -15.41 -3.26
N ALA A 289 0.94 -14.26 -3.90
CA ALA A 289 -0.29 -13.93 -4.62
C ALA A 289 -0.53 -14.85 -5.83
N HIS A 290 0.53 -15.27 -6.53
CA HIS A 290 0.38 -16.13 -7.71
C HIS A 290 -0.02 -17.57 -7.34
N ASN A 291 0.57 -18.12 -6.28
CA ASN A 291 0.11 -19.38 -5.71
C ASN A 291 -1.35 -19.30 -5.24
N ALA A 292 -1.77 -18.17 -4.69
CA ALA A 292 -3.15 -17.95 -4.28
C ALA A 292 -4.13 -18.04 -5.47
N VAL A 293 -3.83 -17.38 -6.57
CA VAL A 293 -4.65 -17.48 -7.80
C VAL A 293 -4.70 -18.91 -8.31
N ASN A 294 -3.54 -19.59 -8.38
CA ASN A 294 -3.49 -20.98 -8.85
C ASN A 294 -4.27 -21.94 -7.94
N ASN A 295 -4.21 -21.75 -6.61
CA ASN A 295 -5.04 -22.55 -5.68
C ASN A 295 -6.54 -22.37 -5.92
N ILE A 296 -6.99 -21.13 -6.13
CA ILE A 296 -8.40 -20.82 -6.40
C ILE A 296 -8.82 -21.35 -7.78
N LEU A 297 -7.99 -21.19 -8.81
CA LEU A 297 -8.24 -21.79 -10.13
C LEU A 297 -8.36 -23.31 -10.04
N ALA A 298 -7.49 -23.98 -9.28
CA ALA A 298 -7.58 -25.42 -9.03
C ALA A 298 -8.89 -25.81 -8.31
N ALA A 299 -9.32 -25.01 -7.32
CA ALA A 299 -10.60 -25.21 -6.63
C ALA A 299 -11.81 -25.03 -7.58
N LYS A 300 -11.69 -24.19 -8.61
CA LYS A 300 -12.66 -24.01 -9.69
C LYS A 300 -12.57 -25.10 -10.78
N GLY A 301 -11.59 -26.01 -10.69
CA GLY A 301 -11.39 -27.13 -11.60
C GLY A 301 -10.51 -26.88 -12.81
N PHE A 302 -9.75 -25.79 -12.82
CA PHE A 302 -8.71 -25.53 -13.83
C PHE A 302 -7.43 -26.30 -13.49
N THR A 303 -6.60 -26.54 -14.51
CA THR A 303 -5.33 -27.27 -14.43
C THR A 303 -4.34 -26.69 -15.42
N THR A 304 -3.10 -27.14 -15.38
CA THR A 304 -2.06 -26.80 -16.37
C THR A 304 -2.42 -27.25 -17.79
N GLU A 305 -3.32 -28.23 -17.97
CA GLU A 305 -3.80 -28.66 -19.30
C GLU A 305 -4.75 -27.63 -19.94
N ASN A 306 -5.39 -26.77 -19.13
CA ASN A 306 -6.31 -25.74 -19.61
C ASN A 306 -5.90 -24.30 -19.28
N GLY A 307 -4.60 -24.06 -19.19
CA GLY A 307 -4.02 -22.73 -19.26
C GLY A 307 -3.33 -22.21 -18.01
N MET A 308 -3.40 -22.91 -16.87
CA MET A 308 -2.60 -22.55 -15.72
C MET A 308 -1.10 -22.77 -16.02
N ASP A 309 -0.25 -21.89 -15.52
CA ASP A 309 1.21 -22.00 -15.68
C ASP A 309 1.88 -22.86 -14.59
N ALA A 310 1.18 -23.07 -13.46
CA ALA A 310 1.61 -23.97 -12.39
C ALA A 310 0.40 -24.71 -11.78
N GLU A 311 0.66 -25.84 -11.13
CA GLU A 311 -0.36 -26.57 -10.37
C GLU A 311 -0.76 -25.80 -9.12
N GLY A 312 -2.05 -25.69 -8.85
CA GLY A 312 -2.60 -25.13 -7.61
C GLY A 312 -3.02 -26.23 -6.64
N ASN A 313 -3.15 -25.89 -5.36
CA ASN A 313 -3.63 -26.78 -4.30
C ASN A 313 -5.04 -26.38 -3.85
N ALA A 314 -6.06 -27.03 -4.40
CA ALA A 314 -7.46 -26.80 -4.05
C ALA A 314 -7.80 -27.11 -2.56
N GLU A 315 -7.01 -27.96 -1.87
CA GLU A 315 -7.23 -28.30 -0.47
C GLU A 315 -6.87 -27.13 0.49
N LEU A 316 -6.11 -26.15 -0.01
CA LEU A 316 -5.79 -24.90 0.70
C LEU A 316 -6.80 -23.79 0.41
N THR A 317 -7.97 -24.12 -0.13
CA THR A 317 -9.02 -23.15 -0.47
C THR A 317 -10.32 -23.47 0.28
N PHE A 318 -10.84 -22.48 0.98
CA PHE A 318 -12.14 -22.50 1.64
C PHE A 318 -13.13 -21.66 0.82
N GLN A 319 -14.32 -22.21 0.56
CA GLN A 319 -15.39 -21.52 -0.16
C GLN A 319 -16.52 -21.13 0.79
N TRP A 320 -17.01 -19.90 0.64
CA TRP A 320 -18.23 -19.40 1.25
C TRP A 320 -19.17 -18.86 0.16
N THR A 321 -20.45 -19.16 0.24
CA THR A 321 -21.45 -18.65 -0.70
C THR A 321 -22.32 -17.61 -0.01
N ASN A 322 -22.43 -16.42 -0.58
CA ASN A 322 -23.42 -15.41 -0.22
C ASN A 322 -24.63 -15.53 -1.15
N ASP A 323 -25.82 -15.78 -0.61
CA ASP A 323 -27.01 -16.07 -1.40
C ASP A 323 -27.63 -14.85 -2.09
N THR A 324 -27.37 -13.63 -1.56
CA THR A 324 -28.01 -12.40 -2.03
C THR A 324 -27.07 -11.21 -1.97
N LEU A 325 -27.21 -10.28 -2.92
CA LEU A 325 -26.51 -9.00 -2.87
C LEU A 325 -26.88 -8.26 -1.57
N ASP A 326 -25.87 -7.90 -0.77
CA ASP A 326 -26.02 -7.15 0.47
C ASP A 326 -25.41 -5.75 0.29
N THR A 327 -26.27 -4.73 0.29
CA THR A 327 -25.92 -3.31 0.20
C THR A 327 -26.15 -2.57 1.50
N THR A 328 -26.35 -3.26 2.61
CA THR A 328 -26.80 -2.69 3.88
C THR A 328 -25.87 -2.93 5.05
N THR A 329 -25.24 -4.10 5.12
CA THR A 329 -24.40 -4.48 6.27
C THR A 329 -23.26 -3.47 6.50
N TYR A 330 -22.64 -2.98 5.43
CA TYR A 330 -21.52 -2.03 5.50
C TYR A 330 -21.87 -0.62 5.00
N ALA A 331 -23.18 -0.28 4.94
CA ALA A 331 -23.66 1.06 4.63
C ALA A 331 -23.46 2.05 5.78
N VAL A 332 -23.17 1.55 6.98
CA VAL A 332 -22.90 2.37 8.18
C VAL A 332 -21.59 1.87 8.79
N SER A 333 -20.70 2.79 9.12
CA SER A 333 -19.42 2.50 9.75
C SER A 333 -19.57 1.96 11.19
N LYS A 334 -18.50 1.39 11.75
CA LYS A 334 -18.46 0.95 13.16
C LYS A 334 -18.76 2.09 14.17
N SER A 335 -18.54 3.36 13.77
CA SER A 335 -18.89 4.55 14.60
C SER A 335 -20.33 5.01 14.44
N GLY A 336 -21.12 4.40 13.54
CA GLY A 336 -22.50 4.78 13.26
C GLY A 336 -22.67 5.89 12.21
N ALA A 337 -21.60 6.31 11.56
CA ALA A 337 -21.66 7.25 10.45
C ALA A 337 -22.08 6.54 9.15
N GLU A 338 -22.93 7.18 8.36
CA GLU A 338 -23.28 6.72 7.02
C GLU A 338 -22.04 6.70 6.12
N VAL A 339 -21.86 5.61 5.38
CA VAL A 339 -20.78 5.48 4.39
C VAL A 339 -21.23 6.19 3.11
N THR A 340 -20.43 7.16 2.68
CA THR A 340 -20.67 7.93 1.45
C THR A 340 -19.39 8.02 0.62
N ASN A 341 -19.51 8.31 -0.67
CA ASN A 341 -18.35 8.56 -1.51
C ASN A 341 -17.72 9.92 -1.19
N GLN A 342 -16.61 9.89 -0.45
CA GLN A 342 -15.86 11.09 -0.08
C GLN A 342 -15.00 11.64 -1.22
N LEU A 343 -14.87 10.90 -2.33
CA LEU A 343 -14.00 11.20 -3.46
C LEU A 343 -14.78 11.43 -4.77
N SER A 344 -16.10 11.63 -4.70
CA SER A 344 -16.94 11.86 -5.89
C SER A 344 -16.44 12.99 -6.77
N ASP A 345 -15.98 14.09 -6.16
CA ASP A 345 -15.51 15.27 -6.87
C ASP A 345 -14.10 15.06 -7.50
N SER A 346 -13.42 13.98 -7.12
CA SER A 346 -12.15 13.57 -7.70
C SER A 346 -12.28 12.57 -8.85
N ASP A 347 -13.48 12.00 -9.04
CA ASP A 347 -13.81 11.13 -10.17
C ASP A 347 -14.47 11.94 -11.28
N MET A 348 -13.76 12.14 -12.39
CA MET A 348 -14.25 12.95 -13.52
C MET A 348 -15.59 12.43 -14.09
N ASN A 349 -15.89 11.14 -13.96
CA ASN A 349 -17.15 10.58 -14.43
C ASN A 349 -18.34 10.91 -13.50
N LEU A 350 -18.07 11.21 -12.23
CA LEU A 350 -19.06 11.64 -11.23
C LEU A 350 -19.13 13.16 -11.08
N TYR A 351 -18.04 13.86 -11.43
CA TYR A 351 -17.92 15.29 -11.32
C TYR A 351 -18.71 16.01 -12.43
N GLU A 352 -19.86 16.60 -12.09
CA GLU A 352 -20.72 17.40 -12.98
C GLU A 352 -20.95 16.84 -14.40
N GLY A 353 -21.01 15.53 -14.57
CA GLY A 353 -21.19 14.92 -15.89
C GLY A 353 -20.03 15.32 -16.81
N ALA A 354 -18.85 14.82 -16.57
CA ALA A 354 -17.58 15.12 -17.20
C ALA A 354 -17.58 15.36 -18.73
N GLY A 355 -18.61 14.94 -19.45
CA GLY A 355 -18.76 15.20 -20.89
C GLY A 355 -17.57 14.69 -21.69
N ASP A 356 -16.86 15.60 -22.37
CA ASP A 356 -15.67 15.28 -23.16
C ASP A 356 -14.43 14.95 -22.29
N ASN A 357 -14.49 15.23 -20.99
CA ASN A 357 -13.45 14.90 -20.01
C ASN A 357 -13.66 13.52 -19.35
N SER A 358 -14.60 12.70 -19.85
CA SER A 358 -14.83 11.37 -19.31
C SER A 358 -13.56 10.50 -19.32
N VAL A 359 -13.41 9.65 -18.31
CA VAL A 359 -12.27 8.73 -18.15
C VAL A 359 -12.74 7.32 -18.44
N THR A 360 -11.97 6.61 -19.27
CA THR A 360 -12.08 5.15 -19.36
C THR A 360 -11.16 4.54 -18.30
N TYR A 361 -11.76 4.04 -17.23
CA TYR A 361 -11.02 3.31 -16.20
C TYR A 361 -10.73 1.88 -16.65
N LEU A 362 -9.60 1.33 -16.21
CA LEU A 362 -9.22 -0.05 -16.46
C LEU A 362 -10.25 -1.00 -15.85
N SER A 363 -10.74 -1.94 -16.66
CA SER A 363 -11.76 -2.90 -16.24
C SER A 363 -11.39 -4.32 -16.64
N ARG A 364 -11.52 -5.26 -15.71
CA ARG A 364 -11.38 -6.69 -15.99
C ARG A 364 -12.47 -7.23 -16.93
N ASN A 365 -13.54 -6.47 -17.16
CA ASN A 365 -14.55 -6.84 -18.13
C ASN A 365 -14.07 -6.70 -19.58
N ASP A 366 -13.07 -5.81 -19.83
CA ASP A 366 -12.50 -5.58 -21.17
C ASP A 366 -11.05 -5.06 -21.07
N TRP A 367 -10.11 -5.94 -20.75
CA TRP A 367 -8.71 -5.57 -20.57
C TRP A 367 -8.10 -4.84 -21.76
N GLU A 368 -8.22 -5.41 -22.97
CA GLU A 368 -7.63 -4.79 -24.16
C GLU A 368 -8.30 -3.47 -24.56
N GLY A 369 -9.61 -3.34 -24.31
CA GLY A 369 -10.37 -2.13 -24.64
C GLY A 369 -10.21 -0.99 -23.65
N THR A 370 -9.76 -1.27 -22.42
CA THR A 370 -9.68 -0.28 -21.35
C THR A 370 -8.26 -0.08 -20.80
N PHE A 371 -7.26 -0.86 -21.26
CA PHE A 371 -5.89 -0.69 -20.81
C PHE A 371 -5.37 0.72 -21.15
N PRO A 372 -4.88 1.52 -20.17
CA PRO A 372 -4.44 2.87 -20.41
C PRO A 372 -3.13 2.88 -21.21
N ALA A 373 -3.15 3.49 -22.38
CA ALA A 373 -1.95 3.68 -23.22
C ALA A 373 -1.27 5.04 -23.00
N GLU A 374 -2.07 6.04 -22.63
CA GLU A 374 -1.63 7.41 -22.37
C GLU A 374 -2.62 8.10 -21.42
N SER A 375 -2.16 9.15 -20.74
CA SER A 375 -3.01 9.98 -19.89
C SER A 375 -4.11 10.67 -20.69
N PRO A 376 -5.37 10.70 -20.20
CA PRO A 376 -6.43 11.47 -20.82
C PRO A 376 -6.15 12.97 -20.73
N VAL A 377 -6.54 13.71 -21.77
CA VAL A 377 -6.39 15.17 -21.84
C VAL A 377 -7.71 15.82 -21.42
N PHE A 378 -7.68 16.59 -20.34
CA PHE A 378 -8.83 17.37 -19.87
C PHE A 378 -8.77 18.81 -20.32
N ALA A 379 -9.88 19.29 -20.92
CA ALA A 379 -10.09 20.69 -21.19
C ALA A 379 -10.78 21.37 -20.00
N LEU A 380 -10.36 22.61 -19.68
CA LEU A 380 -11.01 23.38 -18.63
C LEU A 380 -12.47 23.70 -19.02
N THR A 381 -13.41 23.29 -18.17
CA THR A 381 -14.82 23.69 -18.23
C THR A 381 -15.07 24.92 -17.36
N ASP A 382 -16.20 25.59 -17.54
CA ASP A 382 -16.57 26.74 -16.70
C ASP A 382 -16.67 26.35 -15.22
N THR A 383 -17.20 25.17 -14.90
CA THR A 383 -17.27 24.63 -13.54
C THR A 383 -15.88 24.39 -12.96
N MET A 384 -15.00 23.73 -13.71
CA MET A 384 -13.62 23.48 -13.25
C MET A 384 -12.87 24.82 -13.00
N ILE A 385 -13.12 25.83 -13.85
CA ILE A 385 -12.54 27.16 -13.66
C ILE A 385 -13.04 27.77 -12.35
N ASP A 386 -14.34 27.69 -12.08
CA ASP A 386 -14.93 28.23 -10.86
C ASP A 386 -14.40 27.51 -9.61
N ASP A 387 -14.28 26.18 -9.64
CA ASP A 387 -13.82 25.37 -8.51
C ASP A 387 -12.31 25.48 -8.25
N LEU A 388 -11.50 25.63 -9.31
CA LEU A 388 -10.04 25.74 -9.21
C LEU A 388 -9.53 27.16 -8.96
N GLN A 389 -10.41 28.17 -9.02
CA GLN A 389 -10.03 29.53 -8.68
C GLN A 389 -9.75 29.67 -7.17
N LEU A 390 -8.82 30.56 -6.85
CA LEU A 390 -8.62 30.96 -5.47
C LEU A 390 -9.87 31.64 -4.93
N VAL A 391 -10.41 31.12 -3.84
CA VAL A 391 -11.49 31.80 -3.11
C VAL A 391 -11.01 33.19 -2.71
N GLN A 392 -11.63 34.22 -3.30
CA GLN A 392 -11.33 35.59 -2.93
C GLN A 392 -12.06 35.91 -1.61
N TYR A 393 -11.31 36.47 -0.66
CA TYR A 393 -11.92 36.98 0.57
C TYR A 393 -12.85 38.15 0.23
N ASP A 394 -14.14 38.01 0.48
CA ASP A 394 -15.11 39.13 0.45
C ASP A 394 -15.58 39.38 1.91
N ALA A 395 -15.26 40.57 2.41
CA ALA A 395 -15.69 40.98 3.75
C ALA A 395 -17.20 40.90 3.93
N ALA A 396 -17.98 41.11 2.86
CA ALA A 396 -19.45 41.05 2.94
C ALA A 396 -20.00 39.66 3.23
N ASP A 397 -19.27 38.59 2.92
CA ASP A 397 -19.64 37.21 3.22
C ASP A 397 -19.58 36.96 4.75
N TYR A 398 -18.74 37.69 5.45
CA TYR A 398 -18.47 37.54 6.87
C TYR A 398 -19.20 38.59 7.73
N ASP A 399 -19.80 39.62 7.15
CA ASP A 399 -20.55 40.66 7.88
C ASP A 399 -21.72 40.11 8.71
N LYS A 400 -22.20 38.90 8.41
CA LYS A 400 -23.30 38.22 9.08
C LYS A 400 -22.84 37.14 10.07
N VAL A 401 -21.54 36.87 10.16
CA VAL A 401 -21.00 35.87 11.08
C VAL A 401 -20.89 36.49 12.45
N GLU A 402 -21.58 35.90 13.43
CA GLU A 402 -21.45 36.29 14.82
C GLU A 402 -20.03 36.00 15.32
N MET A 403 -19.35 37.02 15.81
CA MET A 403 -17.98 36.84 16.31
C MET A 403 -17.99 35.95 17.57
N PRO A 404 -17.11 34.97 17.66
CA PRO A 404 -17.00 34.13 18.86
C PRO A 404 -16.58 34.97 20.06
N THR A 405 -16.90 34.50 21.24
CA THR A 405 -16.39 35.10 22.48
C THR A 405 -14.87 34.90 22.56
N LEU A 406 -14.11 35.95 22.84
CA LEU A 406 -12.67 35.90 22.95
C LEU A 406 -12.17 36.50 24.27
N GLY A 407 -11.12 35.95 24.82
CA GLY A 407 -10.40 36.47 25.98
C GLY A 407 -11.17 36.40 27.29
N ALA A 408 -12.20 35.54 27.36
CA ALA A 408 -12.93 35.29 28.59
C ALA A 408 -12.01 34.81 29.73
N LYS A 409 -12.43 35.04 30.98
CA LYS A 409 -11.67 34.65 32.17
C LYS A 409 -12.39 33.54 32.95
N ASN A 410 -12.65 32.44 32.28
CA ASN A 410 -13.38 31.30 32.82
C ASN A 410 -12.53 30.43 33.76
N GLY A 411 -11.22 30.51 33.64
CA GLY A 411 -10.26 29.82 34.52
C GLY A 411 -10.06 28.35 34.24
N LEU A 412 -10.58 27.85 33.09
CA LEU A 412 -10.32 26.48 32.63
C LEU A 412 -8.95 26.37 31.99
N THR A 413 -8.34 25.21 32.12
CA THR A 413 -7.09 24.84 31.45
C THR A 413 -7.30 23.64 30.54
N LEU A 414 -6.43 23.42 29.57
CA LEU A 414 -6.51 22.23 28.74
C LEU A 414 -6.42 20.94 29.57
N TYR A 415 -5.74 20.97 30.73
CA TYR A 415 -5.67 19.83 31.65
C TYR A 415 -7.07 19.45 32.22
N ASP A 416 -7.94 20.42 32.44
CA ASP A 416 -9.30 20.18 32.96
C ASP A 416 -10.19 19.45 31.96
N MET A 417 -9.77 19.37 30.71
CA MET A 417 -10.48 18.69 29.62
C MET A 417 -10.19 17.20 29.52
N ILE A 418 -9.22 16.68 30.28
CA ILE A 418 -8.87 15.26 30.24
C ILE A 418 -10.07 14.40 30.66
N GLY A 419 -10.47 13.49 29.78
CA GLY A 419 -11.57 12.55 29.98
C GLY A 419 -12.97 13.16 29.77
N LYS A 420 -13.06 14.38 29.26
CA LYS A 420 -14.31 14.99 28.81
C LYS A 420 -14.72 14.45 27.44
N ASP A 421 -16.00 14.24 27.24
CA ASP A 421 -16.55 13.90 25.94
C ASP A 421 -16.39 15.07 24.97
N TYR A 422 -16.36 14.75 23.65
CA TYR A 422 -16.19 15.75 22.58
C TYR A 422 -17.26 16.87 22.64
N ASP A 423 -18.50 16.54 22.99
CA ASP A 423 -19.65 17.46 23.06
C ASP A 423 -19.82 18.09 24.44
N ASP A 424 -18.85 17.96 25.36
CA ASP A 424 -18.94 18.58 26.69
C ASP A 424 -18.87 20.11 26.55
N ALA A 425 -19.84 20.81 27.17
CA ALA A 425 -19.95 22.27 27.10
C ALA A 425 -18.74 23.03 27.68
N ASP A 426 -17.89 22.37 28.45
CA ASP A 426 -16.67 22.98 28.95
C ASP A 426 -15.65 23.26 27.83
N TRP A 427 -15.76 22.60 26.68
CA TRP A 427 -14.94 22.92 25.50
C TRP A 427 -15.21 24.32 24.96
N ASP A 428 -16.49 24.71 24.81
CA ASP A 428 -16.87 26.07 24.41
C ASP A 428 -16.38 27.07 25.45
N THR A 429 -16.57 26.76 26.74
CA THR A 429 -16.11 27.58 27.85
C THR A 429 -14.59 27.77 27.87
N LEU A 430 -13.83 26.72 27.51
CA LEU A 430 -12.38 26.79 27.37
C LEU A 430 -11.96 27.64 26.16
N LEU A 431 -12.60 27.41 25.00
CA LEU A 431 -12.29 28.10 23.74
C LEU A 431 -12.58 29.60 23.82
N ASP A 432 -13.61 30.01 24.55
CA ASP A 432 -13.95 31.42 24.82
C ASP A 432 -12.78 32.21 25.46
N GLN A 433 -11.82 31.51 26.10
CA GLN A 433 -10.66 32.15 26.73
C GLN A 433 -9.58 32.53 25.75
N LEU A 434 -9.54 31.94 24.54
CA LEU A 434 -8.54 32.23 23.53
C LEU A 434 -8.59 33.69 23.12
N THR A 435 -7.42 34.26 22.89
CA THR A 435 -7.31 35.61 22.32
C THR A 435 -7.12 35.53 20.81
N TYR A 436 -7.46 36.59 20.10
CA TYR A 436 -7.22 36.68 18.65
C TYR A 436 -5.75 36.45 18.30
N ASP A 437 -4.82 37.05 19.05
CA ASP A 437 -3.37 36.92 18.81
C ASP A 437 -2.89 35.46 19.01
N GLU A 438 -3.43 34.73 19.99
CA GLU A 438 -3.11 33.31 20.19
C GLU A 438 -3.58 32.45 19.02
N MET A 439 -4.77 32.70 18.49
CA MET A 439 -5.29 31.98 17.32
C MET A 439 -4.47 32.28 16.07
N VAL A 440 -4.12 33.53 15.83
CA VAL A 440 -3.25 33.94 14.70
C VAL A 440 -1.87 33.26 14.82
N THR A 441 -1.28 33.28 16.00
CA THR A 441 0.00 32.61 16.26
C THR A 441 -0.10 31.09 16.05
N LEU A 442 -1.17 30.46 16.55
CA LEU A 442 -1.39 29.01 16.38
C LEU A 442 -1.51 28.63 14.90
N ILE A 443 -2.23 29.42 14.11
CA ILE A 443 -2.45 29.14 12.67
C ILE A 443 -1.21 29.54 11.85
N GLY A 444 -0.62 30.70 12.11
CA GLY A 444 0.43 31.29 11.27
C GLY A 444 1.83 30.79 11.57
N ASP A 445 2.15 30.48 12.82
CA ASP A 445 3.50 30.15 13.28
C ASP A 445 3.67 28.66 13.61
N SER A 446 2.58 27.87 13.68
CA SER A 446 2.64 26.43 13.84
C SER A 446 2.90 25.77 12.49
N PHE A 447 4.05 25.18 12.31
CA PHE A 447 4.39 24.43 11.09
C PHE A 447 4.87 23.03 11.41
N HIS A 448 6.04 22.87 12.01
CA HIS A 448 6.52 21.61 12.62
C HIS A 448 6.53 21.70 14.16
N TRP A 449 5.58 22.43 14.71
CA TRP A 449 5.27 22.56 16.14
C TRP A 449 3.85 23.01 16.35
N THR A 450 3.34 22.74 17.54
CA THR A 450 2.13 23.39 18.03
C THR A 450 2.55 24.53 18.95
N MET A 451 2.15 25.74 18.61
CA MET A 451 2.48 26.92 19.44
C MET A 451 1.74 26.86 20.79
N PRO A 452 2.38 27.32 21.90
CA PRO A 452 1.72 27.30 23.20
C PRO A 452 0.58 28.32 23.27
N ILE A 453 -0.55 27.93 23.88
CA ILE A 453 -1.70 28.80 24.12
C ILE A 453 -1.77 29.12 25.63
N LYS A 454 -1.34 30.32 25.99
CA LYS A 454 -1.17 30.69 27.39
C LYS A 454 -2.49 30.87 28.15
N SER A 455 -3.54 31.36 27.48
CA SER A 455 -4.85 31.60 28.09
C SER A 455 -5.50 30.34 28.68
N ILE A 456 -5.20 29.18 28.10
CA ILE A 456 -5.71 27.87 28.51
C ILE A 456 -4.60 26.93 29.04
N GLN A 457 -3.39 27.45 29.25
CA GLN A 457 -2.22 26.72 29.70
C GLN A 457 -1.86 25.51 28.82
N ALA A 458 -2.20 25.56 27.51
CA ALA A 458 -1.75 24.54 26.58
C ALA A 458 -0.24 24.71 26.32
N PRO A 459 0.57 23.66 26.54
CA PRO A 459 2.00 23.71 26.23
C PRO A 459 2.20 23.70 24.71
N GLY A 460 3.33 24.26 24.27
CA GLY A 460 3.80 24.01 22.92
C GLY A 460 4.30 22.57 22.77
N SER A 461 4.22 22.04 21.56
CA SER A 461 4.80 20.73 21.22
C SER A 461 5.74 20.84 20.05
N ARG A 462 6.60 19.84 19.92
CA ARG A 462 7.52 19.68 18.81
C ARG A 462 7.08 18.47 17.99
N ASP A 463 7.11 18.63 16.69
CA ASP A 463 6.75 17.62 15.72
C ASP A 463 7.99 17.29 14.89
N GLU A 464 8.24 16.01 14.61
CA GLU A 464 9.40 15.59 13.84
C GLU A 464 9.05 14.46 12.87
N ASN A 465 9.85 14.35 11.80
CA ASN A 465 9.78 13.23 10.87
C ASN A 465 10.39 11.97 11.48
N GLY A 466 9.91 10.80 11.06
CA GLY A 466 10.50 9.58 11.54
C GLY A 466 9.84 8.28 11.11
N PRO A 467 9.52 8.05 9.82
CA PRO A 467 9.01 6.76 9.38
C PRO A 467 10.00 5.62 9.64
N GLN A 468 11.30 5.86 9.43
CA GLN A 468 12.37 4.90 9.70
C GLN A 468 13.09 5.17 11.06
N GLY A 469 12.40 5.81 12.00
CA GLY A 469 12.94 6.29 13.24
C GLY A 469 13.12 7.81 13.25
N LEU A 470 13.09 8.38 14.45
CA LEU A 470 13.09 9.82 14.64
C LEU A 470 14.27 10.50 13.97
N THR A 471 14.00 11.47 13.09
CA THR A 471 15.03 12.27 12.39
C THR A 471 15.02 13.71 12.87
N ALA A 472 16.12 14.43 12.61
CA ALA A 472 16.15 15.87 12.87
C ALA A 472 15.29 16.62 11.85
N SER A 473 14.53 17.62 12.32
CA SER A 473 13.70 18.45 11.47
C SER A 473 14.45 19.03 10.27
N LEU A 474 13.83 18.98 9.11
CA LEU A 474 14.30 19.63 7.88
C LEU A 474 14.38 21.17 8.03
N PHE A 475 13.65 21.76 8.98
CA PHE A 475 13.43 23.20 9.11
C PHE A 475 14.22 23.87 10.25
N GLY A 476 15.41 23.34 10.54
CA GLY A 476 16.38 24.14 11.25
C GLY A 476 16.41 23.99 12.77
N ASN A 477 16.08 22.83 13.26
CA ASN A 477 16.36 22.58 14.68
C ASN A 477 17.86 22.48 14.92
N THR A 478 18.37 23.44 15.66
CA THR A 478 19.80 23.59 15.92
C THR A 478 20.36 22.63 16.99
N ASP A 479 19.49 21.90 17.69
CA ASP A 479 19.86 20.94 18.72
C ASP A 479 20.15 19.51 18.19
N LYS A 480 20.65 19.41 16.96
CA LYS A 480 21.03 18.12 16.32
C LYS A 480 21.96 17.26 17.18
N GLU A 481 22.78 17.90 18.03
CA GLU A 481 23.73 17.21 18.89
C GLU A 481 23.07 16.44 20.06
N LYS A 482 21.77 16.71 20.33
CA LYS A 482 21.06 16.08 21.45
C LYS A 482 20.07 14.99 21.00
N LEU A 483 19.82 14.86 19.70
CA LEU A 483 18.91 13.86 19.18
C LEU A 483 19.68 12.55 18.96
N THR A 484 19.51 11.62 19.89
CA THR A 484 19.98 10.24 19.72
C THR A 484 18.76 9.37 19.41
N ALA A 485 18.69 8.82 18.21
CA ALA A 485 17.60 7.95 17.77
C ALA A 485 18.16 6.76 17.00
N THR A 486 17.38 5.68 16.95
CA THR A 486 17.70 4.51 16.14
C THR A 486 17.23 4.77 14.71
N ALA A 487 18.11 4.57 13.73
CA ALA A 487 17.73 4.48 12.33
C ALA A 487 17.38 3.02 12.01
N PHE A 488 16.10 2.77 11.78
CA PHE A 488 15.59 1.46 11.36
C PHE A 488 15.78 1.25 9.84
N THR A 489 15.38 0.09 9.36
CA THR A 489 15.26 -0.21 7.94
C THR A 489 14.16 0.66 7.31
N SER A 490 14.09 0.69 5.97
CA SER A 490 12.94 1.25 5.27
C SER A 490 11.64 0.51 5.63
N GLU A 491 10.49 1.18 5.47
CA GLU A 491 9.20 0.61 5.87
C GLU A 491 8.81 -0.60 5.04
N ASP A 492 9.18 -0.65 3.77
CA ASP A 492 9.05 -1.82 2.89
C ASP A 492 9.79 -3.06 3.45
N VAL A 493 11.02 -2.89 3.97
CA VAL A 493 11.76 -3.98 4.63
C VAL A 493 11.12 -4.37 5.96
N MET A 494 10.52 -3.41 6.69
CA MET A 494 9.75 -3.73 7.90
C MET A 494 8.53 -4.59 7.53
N ALA A 495 7.77 -4.21 6.50
CA ALA A 495 6.61 -4.96 6.01
C ALA A 495 6.99 -6.36 5.50
N ALA A 496 8.15 -6.51 4.85
CA ALA A 496 8.66 -7.80 4.36
C ALA A 496 8.84 -8.86 5.45
N THR A 497 8.84 -8.45 6.71
CA THR A 497 8.83 -9.39 7.84
C THR A 497 7.51 -10.12 8.01
N PHE A 498 6.38 -9.56 7.55
CA PHE A 498 5.02 -10.02 7.84
C PHE A 498 4.84 -10.38 9.33
N ASN A 499 5.33 -9.49 10.21
CA ASN A 499 5.41 -9.75 11.64
C ASN A 499 5.01 -8.51 12.46
N THR A 500 3.76 -8.50 12.92
CA THR A 500 3.17 -7.40 13.70
C THR A 500 3.81 -7.23 15.08
N ASP A 501 4.39 -8.29 15.66
CA ASP A 501 5.09 -8.21 16.95
C ASP A 501 6.37 -7.38 16.83
N ILE A 502 7.14 -7.57 15.75
CA ILE A 502 8.33 -6.75 15.46
C ILE A 502 7.92 -5.29 15.26
N MET A 503 6.83 -5.03 14.52
CA MET A 503 6.32 -3.66 14.34
C MET A 503 5.94 -3.01 15.68
N THR A 504 5.32 -3.76 16.57
CA THR A 504 5.01 -3.29 17.93
C THR A 504 6.28 -2.91 18.72
N GLU A 505 7.33 -3.72 18.65
CA GLU A 505 8.60 -3.40 19.33
C GLU A 505 9.31 -2.20 18.71
N ILE A 506 9.33 -2.06 17.39
CA ILE A 506 9.86 -0.88 16.69
C ILE A 506 9.10 0.38 17.14
N GLY A 507 7.77 0.34 17.15
CA GLY A 507 6.93 1.45 17.62
C GLY A 507 7.24 1.87 19.05
N LYS A 508 7.49 0.92 19.97
CA LYS A 508 7.91 1.22 21.34
C LYS A 508 9.27 1.93 21.40
N VAL A 509 10.22 1.51 20.57
CA VAL A 509 11.56 2.16 20.53
C VAL A 509 11.44 3.57 19.97
N ILE A 510 10.69 3.77 18.89
CA ILE A 510 10.44 5.09 18.29
C ILE A 510 9.76 6.00 19.32
N GLY A 511 8.71 5.52 19.99
CA GLY A 511 8.01 6.27 21.05
C GLY A 511 8.94 6.68 22.20
N ASN A 512 9.84 5.79 22.64
CA ASN A 512 10.84 6.13 23.67
C ASN A 512 11.86 7.17 23.17
N ASN A 513 12.27 7.10 21.90
CA ASN A 513 13.12 8.10 21.28
C ASN A 513 12.42 9.48 21.24
N CYS A 514 11.12 9.52 20.87
CA CYS A 514 10.30 10.72 20.89
C CYS A 514 10.22 11.34 22.30
N LEU A 515 9.93 10.52 23.31
CA LEU A 515 9.91 10.98 24.72
C LEU A 515 11.27 11.57 25.13
N SER A 516 12.37 10.92 24.81
CA SER A 516 13.73 11.37 25.15
C SER A 516 14.10 12.67 24.43
N ALA A 517 13.60 12.87 23.22
CA ALA A 517 13.85 14.05 22.40
C ALA A 517 12.88 15.21 22.68
N GLY A 518 11.81 14.98 23.47
CA GLY A 518 10.76 15.97 23.71
C GLY A 518 9.86 16.20 22.49
N VAL A 519 9.68 15.18 21.65
CA VAL A 519 8.84 15.17 20.47
C VAL A 519 7.47 14.64 20.85
N ALA A 520 6.41 15.37 20.54
CA ALA A 520 5.04 15.03 20.88
C ALA A 520 4.25 14.44 19.70
N ILE A 521 4.60 14.81 18.48
CA ILE A 521 3.96 14.35 17.24
C ILE A 521 5.03 13.84 16.30
N LEU A 522 4.82 12.63 15.76
CA LEU A 522 5.68 12.02 14.76
C LEU A 522 4.98 12.00 13.41
N TYR A 523 5.64 12.48 12.36
CA TYR A 523 5.25 12.23 10.98
C TYR A 523 5.80 10.86 10.57
N GLY A 524 5.00 9.85 10.76
CA GLY A 524 5.29 8.43 10.54
C GLY A 524 4.30 7.54 11.31
N PRO A 525 4.11 6.30 10.86
CA PRO A 525 4.58 5.73 9.59
C PRO A 525 3.86 6.31 8.37
N GLY A 526 4.42 6.10 7.16
CA GLY A 526 3.76 6.41 5.90
C GLY A 526 2.78 5.30 5.51
N ASN A 527 1.54 5.66 5.14
CA ASN A 527 0.48 4.69 4.83
C ASN A 527 0.04 4.70 3.36
N ASN A 528 0.81 5.33 2.48
CA ASN A 528 0.55 5.31 1.05
C ASN A 528 0.93 3.94 0.48
N ILE A 529 0.24 3.51 -0.58
CA ILE A 529 0.66 2.32 -1.33
C ILE A 529 1.74 2.68 -2.35
N HIS A 530 2.55 1.69 -2.73
CA HIS A 530 3.48 1.79 -3.85
C HIS A 530 2.69 1.73 -5.16
N ARG A 531 2.12 2.86 -5.60
CA ARG A 531 1.32 2.92 -6.84
C ARG A 531 2.14 2.55 -8.07
N THR A 532 3.39 3.04 -8.12
CA THR A 532 4.37 2.70 -9.16
C THR A 532 5.73 2.45 -8.54
N PRO A 533 6.61 1.68 -9.20
CA PRO A 533 8.01 1.52 -8.78
C PRO A 533 8.76 2.83 -8.62
N TYR A 534 8.35 3.87 -9.33
CA TYR A 534 9.05 5.16 -9.42
C TYR A 534 8.60 6.20 -8.40
N GLY A 535 7.79 5.83 -7.43
CA GLY A 535 7.41 6.72 -6.34
C GLY A 535 8.65 7.15 -5.53
N GLY A 536 8.97 8.46 -5.48
CA GLY A 536 10.19 8.96 -4.83
C GLY A 536 10.22 8.77 -3.32
N ARG A 537 9.11 8.34 -2.72
CA ARG A 537 8.95 8.13 -1.28
C ARG A 537 8.54 6.70 -0.92
N ASN A 538 8.68 5.72 -1.84
CA ASN A 538 8.32 4.32 -1.56
C ASN A 538 9.08 3.75 -0.34
N PHE A 539 10.28 4.23 -0.03
CA PHE A 539 11.06 3.82 1.16
C PHE A 539 10.34 4.09 2.50
N GLU A 540 9.40 5.03 2.54
CA GLU A 540 8.62 5.38 3.73
C GLU A 540 7.16 4.87 3.68
N TYR A 541 6.88 3.89 2.81
CA TYR A 541 5.61 3.19 2.70
C TYR A 541 5.83 1.69 2.76
N TYR A 542 4.80 0.95 3.16
CA TYR A 542 4.96 -0.47 3.46
C TYR A 542 4.94 -1.36 2.21
N SER A 543 4.07 -1.08 1.20
CA SER A 543 3.76 -2.07 0.17
C SER A 543 2.90 -1.49 -0.96
N GLU A 544 2.78 -2.21 -2.08
CA GLU A 544 1.76 -2.00 -3.11
C GLU A 544 0.35 -2.42 -2.64
N ASP A 545 0.23 -3.13 -1.53
CA ASP A 545 -1.03 -3.60 -0.95
C ASP A 545 -1.46 -2.77 0.26
N GLY A 546 -2.75 -2.35 0.26
CA GLY A 546 -3.28 -1.50 1.31
C GLY A 546 -3.66 -2.23 2.61
N PHE A 547 -3.63 -3.58 2.63
CA PHE A 547 -3.89 -4.37 3.82
C PHE A 547 -2.60 -4.62 4.62
N LEU A 548 -1.47 -4.88 3.94
CA LEU A 548 -0.17 -5.09 4.56
C LEU A 548 0.37 -3.82 5.20
#